data_57d6a66801066d49848442dfb4168fe3
#
_entry.id   57d6a66801066d49848442dfb4168fe3
#
_cell.length_a   1.000
_cell.length_b   1.000
_cell.length_c   1.000
_cell.angle_alpha   90.00
_cell.angle_beta   90.00
_cell.angle_gamma   90.00
#
_symmetry.space_group_name_H-M   'P 1'
#
loop_
_entity.id
_entity.type
_entity.pdbx_description
1 polymer ?
#
loop_
_entity_poly.entity_id
_entity_poly.type
_entity_poly.pdbx_seq_one_letter_code
_entity_poly.pdbx_strand_id
1 'polypeptide(L)'
;MERTIGVILSGGQSRRMGRDKAGLSLAGQSFLDRMTKELSPLFDGIYVSVDRTGRYPGCRELPDLRPGQGPLAGLEAAFIRTEAEAVFLAAVDLPFACSGLAGRVLAGVGNGDACVIRRRGGEAEPLFALYRRSCLEPLTACLNEGRRAVKALLDRVDCRWLEEEELPEFDLERALWNVNTGVEFRRAVESEKEK
;
A
#
# COMPACT_ATOMS: atom_id res chain seq x y z
N MET A 1 20.36 0.15 10.90
CA MET A 1 18.89 -0.10 10.79
C MET A 1 18.60 -0.38 9.32
N GLU A 2 17.77 -1.36 9.04
CA GLU A 2 17.30 -1.70 7.68
C GLU A 2 16.58 -0.49 7.08
N ARG A 3 17.02 -0.01 5.90
CA ARG A 3 16.41 1.14 5.24
C ARG A 3 15.02 0.78 4.76
N THR A 4 14.00 1.31 5.42
CA THR A 4 12.60 1.01 5.13
C THR A 4 11.90 2.25 4.57
N ILE A 5 11.28 2.11 3.41
CA ILE A 5 10.50 3.18 2.76
C ILE A 5 9.02 2.83 2.68
N GLY A 6 8.17 3.86 2.67
CA GLY A 6 6.76 3.73 2.34
C GLY A 6 6.52 4.02 0.84
N VAL A 7 5.72 3.20 0.19
CA VAL A 7 5.30 3.41 -1.20
C VAL A 7 3.78 3.42 -1.27
N ILE A 8 3.24 4.56 -1.66
CA ILE A 8 1.79 4.74 -1.87
C ILE A 8 1.50 4.46 -3.35
N LEU A 9 0.71 3.43 -3.61
CA LEU A 9 0.24 3.12 -4.95
C LEU A 9 -0.89 4.07 -5.35
N SER A 10 -0.59 5.04 -6.19
CA SER A 10 -1.59 5.96 -6.74
C SER A 10 -2.27 5.42 -7.99
N GLY A 11 -1.70 4.39 -8.60
CA GLY A 11 -2.11 3.78 -9.85
C GLY A 11 -3.10 2.64 -9.66
N GLY A 12 -4.17 2.73 -10.37
CA GLY A 12 -5.19 1.74 -10.64
C GLY A 12 -6.11 2.37 -11.66
N GLN A 13 -6.69 1.57 -12.55
CA GLN A 13 -7.60 2.11 -13.54
C GLN A 13 -8.83 2.72 -12.83
N SER A 14 -8.72 3.99 -12.40
CA SER A 14 -9.82 4.79 -11.83
C SER A 14 -10.98 5.01 -12.83
N ARG A 15 -11.09 4.09 -13.82
CA ARG A 15 -12.13 4.13 -14.87
C ARG A 15 -13.55 4.13 -14.31
N ARG A 16 -13.75 3.51 -13.12
CA ARG A 16 -15.09 3.41 -12.51
C ARG A 16 -15.56 4.70 -11.85
N MET A 17 -14.65 5.56 -11.39
CA MET A 17 -14.98 6.85 -10.75
C MET A 17 -14.77 8.06 -11.66
N GLY A 18 -14.10 7.91 -12.83
CA GLY A 18 -13.79 9.01 -13.74
C GLY A 18 -12.88 10.10 -13.14
N ARG A 19 -12.35 9.89 -11.93
CA ARG A 19 -11.49 10.83 -11.19
C ARG A 19 -10.30 10.11 -10.61
N ASP A 20 -9.19 10.83 -10.44
CA ASP A 20 -8.00 10.34 -9.75
C ASP A 20 -8.30 10.19 -8.25
N LYS A 21 -8.21 8.97 -7.73
CA LYS A 21 -8.49 8.68 -6.31
C LYS A 21 -7.54 9.40 -5.37
N ALA A 22 -6.28 9.58 -5.75
CA ALA A 22 -5.28 10.26 -4.93
C ALA A 22 -5.69 11.71 -4.62
N GLY A 23 -6.42 12.37 -5.55
CA GLY A 23 -6.95 13.72 -5.39
C GLY A 23 -8.32 13.81 -4.70
N LEU A 24 -8.97 12.67 -4.34
CA LEU A 24 -10.23 12.74 -3.58
C LEU A 24 -9.95 13.33 -2.21
N SER A 25 -10.80 14.30 -1.79
CA SER A 25 -10.62 15.02 -0.54
C SER A 25 -11.62 14.57 0.52
N LEU A 26 -11.10 14.24 1.70
CA LEU A 26 -11.86 13.92 2.90
C LEU A 26 -11.48 14.91 4.00
N ALA A 27 -12.45 15.64 4.54
CA ALA A 27 -12.22 16.70 5.54
C ALA A 27 -11.15 17.72 5.10
N GLY A 28 -11.13 18.11 3.82
CA GLY A 28 -10.21 19.13 3.27
C GLY A 28 -8.80 18.63 2.94
N GLN A 29 -8.49 17.35 3.15
CA GLN A 29 -7.20 16.74 2.78
C GLN A 29 -7.40 15.68 1.70
N SER A 30 -6.51 15.63 0.70
CA SER A 30 -6.53 14.56 -0.28
C SER A 30 -6.20 13.21 0.36
N PHE A 31 -6.62 12.10 -0.26
CA PHE A 31 -6.26 10.76 0.22
C PHE A 31 -4.75 10.58 0.25
N LEU A 32 -4.05 11.10 -0.75
CA LEU A 32 -2.59 11.04 -0.81
C LEU A 32 -1.94 11.82 0.33
N ASP A 33 -2.40 13.06 0.61
CA ASP A 33 -1.84 13.88 1.69
C ASP A 33 -2.09 13.24 3.06
N ARG A 34 -3.31 12.70 3.28
CA ARG A 34 -3.65 12.00 4.53
C ARG A 34 -2.72 10.82 4.76
N MET A 35 -2.57 9.96 3.75
CA MET A 35 -1.74 8.77 3.86
C MET A 35 -0.25 9.12 4.00
N THR A 36 0.23 10.11 3.26
CA THR A 36 1.60 10.61 3.38
C THR A 36 1.88 11.14 4.79
N LYS A 37 0.97 11.97 5.32
CA LYS A 37 1.10 12.52 6.68
C LYS A 37 1.10 11.41 7.74
N GLU A 38 0.21 10.45 7.61
CA GLU A 38 0.03 9.36 8.57
C GLU A 38 1.24 8.41 8.59
N LEU A 39 1.78 8.09 7.41
CA LEU A 39 2.85 7.10 7.30
C LEU A 39 4.26 7.70 7.41
N SER A 40 4.46 8.98 7.09
CA SER A 40 5.80 9.58 7.06
C SER A 40 6.65 9.43 8.32
N PRO A 41 6.10 9.39 9.56
CA PRO A 41 6.90 9.21 10.76
C PRO A 41 7.56 7.83 10.90
N LEU A 42 7.10 6.84 10.12
CA LEU A 42 7.56 5.45 10.24
C LEU A 42 8.66 5.07 9.26
N PHE A 43 8.91 5.90 8.23
CA PHE A 43 9.75 5.51 7.10
C PHE A 43 10.84 6.52 6.79
N ASP A 44 11.96 6.07 6.24
CA ASP A 44 13.07 6.92 5.75
C ASP A 44 12.65 7.84 4.59
N GLY A 45 11.50 7.55 4.01
CA GLY A 45 10.87 8.37 2.99
C GLY A 45 9.58 7.75 2.46
N ILE A 46 8.66 8.63 2.03
CA ILE A 46 7.43 8.22 1.35
C ILE A 46 7.59 8.52 -0.14
N TYR A 47 7.25 7.54 -0.95
CA TYR A 47 7.23 7.62 -2.40
C TYR A 47 5.82 7.34 -2.95
N VAL A 48 5.51 7.93 -4.09
CA VAL A 48 4.23 7.70 -4.78
C VAL A 48 4.53 6.97 -6.09
N SER A 49 4.07 5.72 -6.20
CA SER A 49 4.19 4.96 -7.44
C SER A 49 3.29 5.56 -8.51
N VAL A 50 3.84 5.84 -9.67
CA VAL A 50 3.17 6.47 -10.80
C VAL A 50 3.51 5.74 -12.11
N ASP A 51 2.60 5.77 -13.07
CA ASP A 51 2.86 5.29 -14.44
C ASP A 51 3.79 6.22 -15.23
N ARG A 52 3.75 7.52 -14.89
CA ARG A 52 4.61 8.60 -15.43
C ARG A 52 4.77 9.70 -14.41
N THR A 53 5.91 10.38 -14.45
CA THR A 53 6.20 11.51 -13.56
C THR A 53 5.37 12.76 -13.89
N GLY A 54 5.29 13.68 -12.91
CA GLY A 54 4.58 14.96 -13.04
C GLY A 54 3.11 14.90 -12.68
N ARG A 55 2.63 13.81 -12.04
CA ARG A 55 1.23 13.67 -11.60
C ARG A 55 0.96 14.34 -10.25
N TYR A 56 1.92 14.27 -9.33
CA TYR A 56 1.78 14.74 -7.94
C TYR A 56 2.90 15.70 -7.58
N PRO A 57 2.83 16.98 -8.00
CA PRO A 57 3.85 17.98 -7.68
C PRO A 57 4.07 18.08 -6.17
N GLY A 58 5.33 18.08 -5.75
CA GLY A 58 5.71 18.10 -4.33
C GLY A 58 5.87 16.72 -3.67
N CYS A 59 5.43 15.65 -4.32
CA CYS A 59 5.68 14.28 -3.86
C CYS A 59 6.96 13.70 -4.47
N ARG A 60 7.57 12.72 -3.78
CA ARG A 60 8.64 11.90 -4.37
C ARG A 60 8.02 10.85 -5.27
N GLU A 61 7.85 11.17 -6.53
CA GLU A 61 7.29 10.24 -7.50
C GLU A 61 8.27 9.13 -7.87
N LEU A 62 7.74 7.91 -7.95
CA LEU A 62 8.46 6.71 -8.32
C LEU A 62 7.80 6.10 -9.57
N PRO A 63 8.35 6.35 -10.76
CA PRO A 63 7.78 5.81 -11.98
C PRO A 63 8.01 4.30 -12.09
N ASP A 64 6.94 3.57 -12.44
CA ASP A 64 6.99 2.14 -12.65
C ASP A 64 8.00 1.78 -13.76
N LEU A 65 8.73 0.68 -13.57
CA LEU A 65 9.61 0.13 -14.60
C LEU A 65 8.79 -0.59 -15.69
N ARG A 66 7.63 -1.07 -15.35
CA ARG A 66 6.68 -1.80 -16.22
C ARG A 66 5.28 -1.20 -16.08
N PRO A 67 5.00 -0.06 -16.72
CA PRO A 67 3.70 0.62 -16.58
C PRO A 67 2.52 -0.31 -16.90
N GLY A 68 1.47 -0.21 -16.10
CA GLY A 68 0.24 -1.00 -16.28
C GLY A 68 0.31 -2.47 -15.85
N GLN A 69 1.40 -2.89 -15.20
CA GLN A 69 1.52 -4.26 -14.69
C GLN A 69 1.10 -4.42 -13.21
N GLY A 70 0.38 -3.44 -12.69
CA GLY A 70 -0.24 -3.51 -11.36
C GLY A 70 0.71 -3.29 -10.19
N PRO A 71 0.29 -3.67 -8.96
CA PRO A 71 1.03 -3.37 -7.74
C PRO A 71 2.46 -3.91 -7.70
N LEU A 72 2.68 -5.08 -8.29
CA LEU A 72 4.01 -5.69 -8.34
C LEU A 72 5.02 -4.84 -9.12
N ALA A 73 4.60 -4.10 -10.15
CA ALA A 73 5.48 -3.20 -10.90
C ALA A 73 5.93 -2.01 -10.04
N GLY A 74 5.04 -1.45 -9.22
CA GLY A 74 5.37 -0.40 -8.26
C GLY A 74 6.36 -0.89 -7.20
N LEU A 75 6.17 -2.12 -6.69
CA LEU A 75 7.07 -2.75 -5.73
C LEU A 75 8.45 -3.05 -6.34
N GLU A 76 8.51 -3.55 -7.59
CA GLU A 76 9.77 -3.75 -8.32
C GLU A 76 10.53 -2.43 -8.49
N ALA A 77 9.83 -1.39 -8.94
CA ALA A 77 10.41 -0.07 -9.11
C ALA A 77 10.95 0.49 -7.78
N ALA A 78 10.25 0.27 -6.67
CA ALA A 78 10.68 0.69 -5.35
C ALA A 78 12.03 0.07 -4.98
N PHE A 79 12.18 -1.24 -5.08
CA PHE A 79 13.43 -1.91 -4.74
C PHE A 79 14.59 -1.51 -5.66
N ILE A 80 14.35 -1.38 -6.96
CA ILE A 80 15.43 -1.12 -7.94
C ILE A 80 15.88 0.35 -7.89
N ARG A 81 14.94 1.29 -7.77
CA ARG A 81 15.25 2.73 -7.86
C ARG A 81 15.70 3.37 -6.54
N THR A 82 15.33 2.77 -5.40
CA THR A 82 15.63 3.38 -4.09
C THR A 82 16.68 2.62 -3.28
N GLU A 83 17.03 1.42 -3.71
CA GLU A 83 17.90 0.49 -2.97
C GLU A 83 17.42 0.21 -1.53
N ALA A 84 16.11 0.35 -1.28
CA ALA A 84 15.51 0.04 0.00
C ALA A 84 15.68 -1.43 0.36
N GLU A 85 15.90 -1.73 1.63
CA GLU A 85 15.99 -3.10 2.16
C GLU A 85 14.59 -3.66 2.46
N ALA A 86 13.66 -2.75 2.80
CA ALA A 86 12.24 -3.09 2.97
C ALA A 86 11.34 -1.99 2.40
N VAL A 87 10.18 -2.39 1.88
CA VAL A 87 9.16 -1.52 1.31
C VAL A 87 7.82 -1.81 1.98
N PHE A 88 7.24 -0.80 2.63
CA PHE A 88 5.86 -0.83 3.04
C PHE A 88 4.98 -0.33 1.90
N LEU A 89 4.15 -1.21 1.37
CA LEU A 89 3.26 -0.92 0.25
C LEU A 89 1.87 -0.56 0.78
N ALA A 90 1.32 0.58 0.36
CA ALA A 90 -0.02 1.01 0.73
C ALA A 90 -0.80 1.49 -0.50
N ALA A 91 -2.06 1.07 -0.63
CA ALA A 91 -2.94 1.58 -1.66
C ALA A 91 -3.52 2.95 -1.25
N VAL A 92 -3.55 3.91 -2.18
CA VAL A 92 -4.04 5.27 -1.90
C VAL A 92 -5.52 5.36 -1.53
N ASP A 93 -6.29 4.31 -1.81
CA ASP A 93 -7.72 4.23 -1.54
C ASP A 93 -8.09 3.71 -0.14
N LEU A 94 -7.13 3.72 0.79
CA LEU A 94 -7.28 3.42 2.22
C LEU A 94 -7.23 4.71 3.07
N PRO A 95 -8.21 5.62 3.00
CA PRO A 95 -8.13 6.94 3.62
C PRO A 95 -8.15 6.93 5.15
N PHE A 96 -8.46 5.79 5.76
CA PHE A 96 -8.51 5.61 7.22
C PHE A 96 -7.34 4.77 7.76
N ALA A 97 -6.40 4.39 6.90
CA ALA A 97 -5.19 3.71 7.33
C ALA A 97 -4.42 4.56 8.35
N CYS A 98 -3.84 3.92 9.36
CA CYS A 98 -3.17 4.62 10.46
C CYS A 98 -1.76 4.09 10.70
N SER A 99 -0.91 4.96 11.21
CA SER A 99 0.49 4.68 11.55
C SER A 99 0.63 3.58 12.59
N GLY A 100 -0.29 3.50 13.56
CA GLY A 100 -0.31 2.44 14.56
C GLY A 100 -0.42 1.05 13.94
N LEU A 101 -1.36 0.87 13.00
CA LEU A 101 -1.54 -0.40 12.28
C LEU A 101 -0.32 -0.72 11.41
N ALA A 102 0.22 0.28 10.68
CA ALA A 102 1.44 0.11 9.90
C ALA A 102 2.63 -0.31 10.78
N GLY A 103 2.77 0.29 11.97
CA GLY A 103 3.77 -0.08 12.97
C GLY A 103 3.67 -1.54 13.42
N ARG A 104 2.44 -2.08 13.58
CA ARG A 104 2.22 -3.50 13.90
C ARG A 104 2.67 -4.42 12.76
N VAL A 105 2.41 -4.04 11.50
CA VAL A 105 2.88 -4.80 10.33
C VAL A 105 4.42 -4.79 10.26
N LEU A 106 5.05 -3.63 10.49
CA LEU A 106 6.51 -3.50 10.53
C LEU A 106 7.13 -4.39 11.60
N ALA A 107 6.59 -4.35 12.82
CA ALA A 107 7.08 -5.15 13.94
C ALA A 107 6.81 -6.66 13.76
N GLY A 108 5.75 -7.01 13.04
CA GLY A 108 5.28 -8.38 12.88
C GLY A 108 6.09 -9.23 11.90
N VAL A 109 6.92 -8.63 11.04
CA VAL A 109 7.60 -9.36 9.94
C VAL A 109 8.56 -10.45 10.43
N GLY A 110 9.16 -10.30 11.63
CA GLY A 110 10.12 -11.28 12.18
C GLY A 110 11.26 -11.55 11.20
N ASN A 111 11.49 -12.82 10.87
CA ASN A 111 12.49 -13.25 9.87
C ASN A 111 11.89 -13.49 8.47
N GLY A 112 10.57 -13.29 8.28
CA GLY A 112 9.88 -13.48 7.00
C GLY A 112 10.30 -12.49 5.93
N ASP A 113 10.01 -12.84 4.67
CA ASP A 113 10.23 -11.95 3.50
C ASP A 113 9.16 -10.88 3.39
N ALA A 114 7.94 -11.18 3.85
CA ALA A 114 6.81 -10.26 3.85
C ALA A 114 5.99 -10.39 5.14
N CYS A 115 5.25 -9.32 5.49
CA CYS A 115 4.23 -9.35 6.53
C CYS A 115 2.93 -8.75 5.99
N VAL A 116 1.88 -9.57 5.99
CA VAL A 116 0.57 -9.23 5.41
C VAL A 116 -0.53 -9.52 6.43
N ILE A 117 -1.46 -8.57 6.60
CA ILE A 117 -2.64 -8.78 7.44
C ILE A 117 -3.57 -9.77 6.77
N ARG A 118 -4.07 -10.75 7.55
CA ARG A 118 -5.10 -11.69 7.11
C ARG A 118 -6.35 -11.52 7.98
N ARG A 119 -7.46 -11.21 7.31
CA ARG A 119 -8.78 -11.02 7.93
C ARG A 119 -9.39 -12.37 8.34
N ARG A 120 -10.32 -12.36 9.28
CA ARG A 120 -11.05 -13.57 9.74
C ARG A 120 -11.69 -14.37 8.61
N GLY A 121 -12.12 -13.71 7.54
CA GLY A 121 -12.63 -14.34 6.32
C GLY A 121 -11.57 -15.00 5.44
N GLY A 122 -10.27 -14.93 5.81
CA GLY A 122 -9.15 -15.42 5.01
C GLY A 122 -8.68 -14.44 3.94
N GLU A 123 -9.28 -13.27 3.85
CA GLU A 123 -8.90 -12.20 2.93
C GLU A 123 -7.58 -11.57 3.37
N ALA A 124 -6.65 -11.45 2.43
CA ALA A 124 -5.37 -10.81 2.65
C ALA A 124 -5.39 -9.34 2.23
N GLU A 125 -4.61 -8.52 2.95
CA GLU A 125 -4.44 -7.08 2.65
C GLU A 125 -3.03 -6.78 2.10
N PRO A 126 -2.70 -7.29 0.92
CA PRO A 126 -1.34 -7.20 0.37
C PRO A 126 -0.95 -5.79 -0.08
N LEU A 127 -1.91 -4.86 -0.11
CA LEU A 127 -1.68 -3.44 -0.42
C LEU A 127 -1.73 -2.57 0.84
N PHE A 128 -1.53 -3.17 2.02
CA PHE A 128 -1.16 -2.55 3.28
C PHE A 128 -0.24 -3.52 4.02
N ALA A 129 0.98 -3.68 3.51
CA ALA A 129 1.88 -4.77 3.86
C ALA A 129 3.35 -4.38 3.71
N LEU A 130 4.22 -5.08 4.45
CA LEU A 130 5.68 -4.96 4.33
C LEU A 130 6.24 -6.06 3.45
N TYR A 131 7.22 -5.69 2.62
CA TYR A 131 7.99 -6.58 1.76
C TYR A 131 9.47 -6.29 1.92
N ARG A 132 10.30 -7.32 2.15
CA ARG A 132 11.75 -7.19 2.17
C ARG A 132 12.35 -7.35 0.77
N ARG A 133 13.59 -6.91 0.64
CA ARG A 133 14.33 -6.98 -0.62
C ARG A 133 14.50 -8.40 -1.15
N SER A 134 14.47 -9.40 -0.29
CA SER A 134 14.44 -10.82 -0.67
C SER A 134 13.26 -11.19 -1.57
N CYS A 135 12.16 -10.40 -1.53
CA CYS A 135 11.05 -10.54 -2.46
C CYS A 135 11.38 -10.15 -3.91
N LEU A 136 12.47 -9.42 -4.19
CA LEU A 136 12.71 -8.84 -5.52
C LEU A 136 12.88 -9.89 -6.62
N GLU A 137 13.63 -10.96 -6.37
CA GLU A 137 13.83 -12.02 -7.38
C GLU A 137 12.52 -12.76 -7.70
N PRO A 138 11.76 -13.33 -6.71
CA PRO A 138 10.48 -13.97 -6.99
C PRO A 138 9.42 -13.02 -7.58
N LEU A 139 9.44 -11.75 -7.19
CA LEU A 139 8.60 -10.69 -7.75
C LEU A 139 8.87 -10.48 -9.24
N THR A 140 10.15 -10.32 -9.61
CA THR A 140 10.57 -10.15 -11.01
C THR A 140 10.21 -11.37 -11.85
N ALA A 141 10.36 -12.58 -11.30
CA ALA A 141 9.92 -13.81 -11.95
C ALA A 141 8.39 -13.80 -12.20
N CYS A 142 7.57 -13.42 -11.21
CA CYS A 142 6.12 -13.28 -11.39
C CYS A 142 5.77 -12.33 -12.54
N LEU A 143 6.40 -11.16 -12.60
CA LEU A 143 6.16 -10.17 -13.66
C LEU A 143 6.57 -10.68 -15.04
N ASN A 144 7.69 -11.39 -15.14
CA ASN A 144 8.16 -12.02 -16.40
C ASN A 144 7.20 -13.10 -16.91
N GLU A 145 6.53 -13.81 -16.01
CA GLU A 145 5.50 -14.81 -16.30
C GLU A 145 4.12 -14.18 -16.58
N GLY A 146 3.99 -12.84 -16.52
CA GLY A 146 2.72 -12.14 -16.68
C GLY A 146 1.77 -12.24 -15.48
N ARG A 147 2.24 -12.76 -14.35
CA ARG A 147 1.47 -12.91 -13.08
C ARG A 147 1.54 -11.61 -12.29
N ARG A 148 0.50 -10.79 -12.38
CA ARG A 148 0.46 -9.41 -11.85
C ARG A 148 -0.18 -9.28 -10.47
N ALA A 149 -0.88 -10.32 -10.01
CA ALA A 149 -1.53 -10.32 -8.70
C ALA A 149 -0.49 -10.50 -7.60
N VAL A 150 -0.57 -9.71 -6.52
CA VAL A 150 0.37 -9.81 -5.38
C VAL A 150 0.32 -11.20 -4.75
N LYS A 151 -0.84 -11.86 -4.76
CA LYS A 151 -0.97 -13.24 -4.31
C LYS A 151 0.07 -14.18 -4.97
N ALA A 152 0.38 -13.98 -6.26
CA ALA A 152 1.36 -14.81 -6.96
C ALA A 152 2.78 -14.66 -6.39
N LEU A 153 3.12 -13.50 -5.81
CA LEU A 153 4.36 -13.30 -5.06
C LEU A 153 4.27 -13.99 -3.69
N LEU A 154 3.17 -13.78 -2.96
CA LEU A 154 2.98 -14.36 -1.62
C LEU A 154 3.04 -15.89 -1.61
N ASP A 155 2.66 -16.53 -2.71
CA ASP A 155 2.78 -17.99 -2.89
C ASP A 155 4.25 -18.48 -3.07
N ARG A 156 5.24 -17.55 -3.16
CA ARG A 156 6.65 -17.83 -3.49
C ARG A 156 7.65 -17.36 -2.44
N VAL A 157 7.18 -16.66 -1.42
CA VAL A 157 8.02 -16.04 -0.38
C VAL A 157 7.60 -16.51 1.01
N ASP A 158 8.48 -16.40 1.98
CA ASP A 158 8.13 -16.64 3.39
C ASP A 158 7.29 -15.48 3.91
N CYS A 159 5.96 -15.64 3.86
CA CYS A 159 5.01 -14.62 4.27
C CYS A 159 4.55 -14.85 5.71
N ARG A 160 4.87 -13.91 6.60
CA ARG A 160 4.25 -13.84 7.92
C ARG A 160 2.83 -13.30 7.77
N TRP A 161 1.86 -14.11 8.10
CA TRP A 161 0.46 -13.71 8.20
C TRP A 161 0.21 -13.12 9.58
N LEU A 162 -0.11 -11.82 9.62
CA LEU A 162 -0.54 -11.14 10.83
C LEU A 162 -2.06 -11.26 10.93
N GLU A 163 -2.51 -12.17 11.80
CA GLU A 163 -3.93 -12.50 11.91
C GLU A 163 -4.72 -11.35 12.54
N GLU A 164 -5.97 -11.16 12.13
CA GLU A 164 -6.85 -10.13 12.68
C GLU A 164 -6.96 -10.21 14.21
N GLU A 165 -6.93 -11.42 14.77
CA GLU A 165 -6.97 -11.69 16.21
C GLU A 165 -5.75 -11.16 16.97
N GLU A 166 -4.64 -10.93 16.29
CA GLU A 166 -3.41 -10.33 16.84
C GLU A 166 -3.46 -8.80 16.87
N LEU A 167 -4.54 -8.20 16.36
CA LEU A 167 -4.75 -6.76 16.18
C LEU A 167 -6.04 -6.24 16.85
N PRO A 168 -6.38 -6.69 18.08
CA PRO A 168 -7.66 -6.40 18.71
C PRO A 168 -7.86 -4.90 19.03
N GLU A 169 -6.77 -4.13 19.06
CA GLU A 169 -6.78 -2.69 19.30
C GLU A 169 -7.21 -1.84 18.09
N PHE A 170 -7.35 -2.45 16.90
CA PHE A 170 -7.70 -1.75 15.67
C PHE A 170 -9.07 -2.18 15.13
N ASP A 171 -9.87 -1.19 14.72
CA ASP A 171 -11.02 -1.42 13.85
C ASP A 171 -10.51 -1.62 12.40
N LEU A 172 -10.22 -2.89 12.04
CA LEU A 172 -9.68 -3.23 10.73
C LEU A 172 -10.68 -3.00 9.60
N GLU A 173 -11.99 -3.11 9.87
CA GLU A 173 -13.00 -2.77 8.87
C GLU A 173 -12.87 -1.32 8.42
N ARG A 174 -12.69 -0.42 9.37
CA ARG A 174 -12.50 0.99 9.10
C ARG A 174 -11.09 1.29 8.56
N ALA A 175 -10.04 0.81 9.23
CA ALA A 175 -8.66 1.13 8.88
C ALA A 175 -8.29 0.67 7.46
N LEU A 176 -8.82 -0.46 7.02
CA LEU A 176 -8.55 -1.07 5.72
C LEU A 176 -9.73 -0.94 4.74
N TRP A 177 -10.63 0.01 5.01
CA TRP A 177 -11.75 0.28 4.13
C TRP A 177 -11.30 0.91 2.81
N ASN A 178 -11.42 0.13 1.72
CA ASN A 178 -11.14 0.59 0.37
C ASN A 178 -12.27 1.47 -0.20
N VAL A 179 -11.95 2.70 -0.59
CA VAL A 179 -12.89 3.62 -1.23
C VAL A 179 -12.73 3.55 -2.75
N ASN A 180 -13.55 2.70 -3.40
CA ASN A 180 -13.47 2.38 -4.82
C ASN A 180 -14.56 3.02 -5.68
N THR A 181 -15.67 3.43 -5.05
CA THR A 181 -16.87 3.94 -5.73
C THR A 181 -17.32 5.27 -5.15
N GLY A 182 -18.13 6.02 -5.91
CA GLY A 182 -18.74 7.25 -5.41
C GLY A 182 -19.70 7.03 -4.23
N VAL A 183 -20.27 5.83 -4.09
CA VAL A 183 -21.11 5.47 -2.94
C VAL A 183 -20.23 5.31 -1.69
N GLU A 184 -19.15 4.55 -1.80
CA GLU A 184 -18.19 4.37 -0.70
C GLU A 184 -17.56 5.70 -0.29
N PHE A 185 -17.24 6.56 -1.24
CA PHE A 185 -16.73 7.89 -0.94
C PHE A 185 -17.72 8.74 -0.14
N ARG A 186 -19.03 8.76 -0.50
CA ARG A 186 -20.04 9.48 0.29
C ARG A 186 -20.14 8.93 1.71
N ARG A 187 -20.14 7.61 1.87
CA ARG A 187 -20.13 6.98 3.19
C ARG A 187 -18.88 7.32 4.01
N ALA A 188 -17.70 7.38 3.37
CA ALA A 188 -16.47 7.81 4.02
C ALA A 188 -16.55 9.26 4.51
N VAL A 189 -17.15 10.16 3.72
CA VAL A 189 -17.39 11.56 4.12
C VAL A 189 -18.35 11.66 5.30
N GLU A 190 -19.41 10.88 5.32
CA GLU A 190 -20.38 10.82 6.45
C GLU A 190 -19.70 10.31 7.73
N SER A 191 -18.99 9.20 7.65
CA SER A 191 -18.24 8.60 8.76
C SER A 191 -17.15 9.50 9.37
N GLU A 192 -16.63 10.47 8.62
CA GLU A 192 -15.65 11.43 9.14
C GLU A 192 -16.31 12.60 9.91
N LYS A 193 -17.60 12.87 9.69
CA LYS A 193 -18.35 13.92 10.39
C LYS A 193 -18.87 13.49 11.77
N GLU A 194 -18.91 12.18 12.02
CA GLU A 194 -19.41 11.60 13.27
C GLU A 194 -18.33 11.48 14.36
N LYS A 195 -17.10 11.96 14.08
CA LYS A 195 -16.00 12.11 15.04
C LYS A 195 -15.96 13.49 15.67
#